data_a2d187c6e8dccd238da08229960c79e3
#
_entry.id   a2d187c6e8dccd238da08229960c79e3
#
_cell.length_a   1.000
_cell.length_b   1.000
_cell.length_c   1.000
_cell.angle_alpha   90.00
_cell.angle_beta   90.00
_cell.angle_gamma   90.00
#
_symmetry.space_group_name_H-M   'P 1'
#
loop_
_entity.id
_entity.type
_entity.pdbx_description
1 polymer ?
#
loop_
_entity_poly.entity_id
_entity_poly.type
_entity_poly.pdbx_seq_one_letter_code
_entity_poly.pdbx_strand_id
1 'polypeptide(L)'
;MNRDMETTIAGVRLKNPVTTASGTFGSGREYGDLIDLNHLGAITVKGVSDEAWKGNPVPRIAETSNGLLNSVGLQNAGAKHFIENDIPFLRQYDTKI
;
A
#
# COMPACT_ATOMS: atom_id res chain seq x y z
N MET A 1 28.69 -3.83 -9.74
CA MET A 1 28.71 -2.36 -9.66
C MET A 1 27.47 -1.90 -8.92
N ASN A 2 27.61 -1.34 -7.73
CA ASN A 2 26.51 -0.77 -7.01
C ASN A 2 26.21 0.62 -7.58
N ARG A 3 25.00 0.81 -8.06
CA ARG A 3 24.51 2.13 -8.44
C ARG A 3 23.76 2.73 -7.26
N ASP A 4 24.05 3.97 -6.95
CA ASP A 4 23.26 4.73 -6.00
C ASP A 4 21.92 5.06 -6.67
N MET A 5 20.83 4.55 -6.09
CA MET A 5 19.47 4.75 -6.56
C MET A 5 18.69 5.69 -5.64
N GLU A 6 19.37 6.32 -4.69
CA GLU A 6 18.72 7.24 -3.76
C GLU A 6 18.01 8.38 -4.48
N THR A 7 16.87 8.75 -3.95
CA THR A 7 16.08 9.89 -4.42
C THR A 7 15.39 10.57 -3.25
N THR A 8 14.93 11.78 -3.47
CA THR A 8 14.21 12.55 -2.45
C THR A 8 12.88 13.04 -3.02
N ILE A 9 11.81 12.80 -2.28
CA ILE A 9 10.46 13.25 -2.63
C ILE A 9 9.93 14.08 -1.46
N ALA A 10 9.60 15.34 -1.71
CA ALA A 10 9.08 16.27 -0.69
C ALA A 10 9.90 16.28 0.61
N GLY A 11 11.23 16.24 0.50
CA GLY A 11 12.14 16.22 1.65
C GLY A 11 12.34 14.85 2.29
N VAL A 12 11.62 13.82 1.87
CA VAL A 12 11.78 12.45 2.35
C VAL A 12 12.77 11.69 1.47
N ARG A 13 13.84 11.20 2.09
CA ARG A 13 14.88 10.44 1.40
C ARG A 13 14.46 8.97 1.27
N LEU A 14 14.50 8.47 0.03
CA LEU A 14 14.23 7.08 -0.31
C LEU A 14 15.51 6.42 -0.81
N LYS A 15 15.76 5.17 -0.43
CA LYS A 15 16.94 4.41 -0.89
C LYS A 15 16.91 4.08 -2.38
N ASN A 16 15.73 4.06 -2.98
CA ASN A 16 15.51 3.91 -4.42
C ASN A 16 14.14 4.51 -4.79
N PRO A 17 13.86 4.78 -6.08
CA PRO A 17 12.62 5.42 -6.49
C PRO A 17 11.42 4.46 -6.64
N VAL A 18 11.55 3.19 -6.27
CA VAL A 18 10.47 2.22 -6.43
C VAL A 18 9.49 2.33 -5.27
N THR A 19 8.26 2.66 -5.57
CA THR A 19 7.17 2.71 -4.61
C THR A 19 5.98 1.89 -5.09
N THR A 20 5.15 1.44 -4.17
CA THR A 20 3.88 0.80 -4.52
C THR A 20 2.79 1.85 -4.74
N ALA A 21 1.72 1.45 -5.41
CA ALA A 21 0.57 2.31 -5.65
C ALA A 21 -0.56 2.01 -4.65
N SER A 22 -1.17 3.06 -4.11
CA SER A 22 -2.32 2.94 -3.23
C SER A 22 -3.46 2.14 -3.89
N GLY A 23 -4.13 1.32 -3.12
CA GLY A 23 -5.28 0.52 -3.56
C GLY A 23 -4.92 -0.78 -4.29
N THR A 24 -3.66 -0.98 -4.66
CA THR A 24 -3.20 -2.20 -5.35
C THR A 24 -2.32 -3.09 -4.49
N PHE A 25 -1.83 -2.60 -3.38
CA PHE A 25 -0.85 -3.27 -2.53
C PHE A 25 -1.35 -3.53 -1.10
N GLY A 26 -2.55 -3.08 -0.76
CA GLY A 26 -3.11 -3.16 0.58
C GLY A 26 -2.18 -2.50 1.60
N SER A 27 -1.89 -3.21 2.68
CA SER A 27 -0.88 -2.83 3.68
C SER A 27 0.41 -3.65 3.55
N GLY A 28 0.60 -4.34 2.42
CA GLY A 28 1.81 -5.08 2.09
C GLY A 28 1.91 -6.50 2.65
N ARG A 29 0.97 -6.95 3.47
CA ARG A 29 1.03 -8.27 4.10
C ARG A 29 1.00 -9.40 3.08
N GLU A 30 0.05 -9.37 2.14
CA GLU A 30 -0.10 -10.40 1.12
C GLU A 30 1.11 -10.45 0.20
N TYR A 31 1.68 -9.31 -0.15
CA TYR A 31 2.83 -9.22 -1.04
C TYR A 31 4.16 -9.48 -0.33
N GLY A 32 4.21 -9.33 0.99
CA GLY A 32 5.39 -9.66 1.78
C GLY A 32 5.81 -11.13 1.70
N ASP A 33 4.88 -12.02 1.34
CA ASP A 33 5.17 -13.43 1.08
C ASP A 33 5.75 -13.68 -0.32
N LEU A 34 5.62 -12.73 -1.23
CA LEU A 34 6.05 -12.85 -2.63
C LEU A 34 7.33 -12.08 -2.92
N ILE A 35 7.54 -10.96 -2.27
CA ILE A 35 8.71 -10.09 -2.46
C ILE A 35 9.26 -9.63 -1.11
N ASP A 36 10.55 -9.37 -1.07
CA ASP A 36 11.18 -8.75 0.10
C ASP A 36 10.88 -7.26 0.12
N LEU A 37 10.04 -6.83 1.07
CA LEU A 37 9.63 -5.43 1.21
C LEU A 37 10.81 -4.49 1.51
N ASN A 38 11.94 -5.01 2.00
CA ASN A 38 13.17 -4.23 2.20
C ASN A 38 13.75 -3.69 0.90
N HIS A 39 13.39 -4.26 -0.25
CA HIS A 39 13.85 -3.77 -1.56
C HIS A 39 13.13 -2.53 -2.05
N LEU A 40 12.01 -2.16 -1.43
CA LEU A 40 11.21 -1.00 -1.84
C LEU A 40 11.70 0.29 -1.20
N GLY A 41 11.73 1.36 -1.97
CA GLY A 41 12.01 2.70 -1.46
C GLY A 41 10.89 3.22 -0.55
N ALA A 42 9.64 2.95 -0.92
CA ALA A 42 8.48 3.25 -0.10
C ALA A 42 7.30 2.33 -0.40
N ILE A 43 6.41 2.20 0.56
CA ILE A 43 5.13 1.51 0.41
C ILE A 43 4.01 2.55 0.57
N THR A 44 3.20 2.72 -0.48
CA THR A 44 1.98 3.50 -0.41
C THR A 44 0.84 2.58 -0.03
N VAL A 45 0.33 2.76 1.16
CA VAL A 45 -0.72 1.91 1.74
C VAL A 45 -2.10 2.31 1.28
N LYS A 46 -3.11 1.49 1.60
CA LYS A 46 -4.52 1.77 1.37
C LYS A 46 -4.94 3.06 2.09
N GLY A 47 -5.79 3.86 1.44
CA GLY A 47 -6.45 4.99 2.10
C GLY A 47 -7.24 4.51 3.32
N VAL A 48 -7.14 5.24 4.42
CA VAL A 48 -7.71 4.86 5.72
C VAL A 48 -8.65 5.94 6.19
N SER A 49 -9.87 5.57 6.58
CA SER A 49 -10.83 6.43 7.25
C SER A 49 -10.65 6.36 8.78
N ASP A 50 -11.20 7.32 9.50
CA ASP A 50 -11.16 7.34 10.97
C ASP A 50 -11.74 6.04 11.54
N GLU A 51 -12.97 5.71 11.16
CA GLU A 51 -13.62 4.45 11.52
C GLU A 51 -13.51 3.43 10.38
N ALA A 52 -13.65 2.14 10.73
CA ALA A 52 -13.72 1.07 9.75
C ALA A 52 -14.87 1.31 8.76
N TRP A 53 -14.61 1.09 7.49
CA TRP A 53 -15.57 1.30 6.41
C TRP A 53 -15.71 0.06 5.54
N LYS A 54 -16.92 -0.44 5.38
CA LYS A 54 -17.20 -1.67 4.61
C LYS A 54 -17.12 -1.49 3.11
N GLY A 55 -17.15 -0.23 2.65
CA GLY A 55 -17.28 0.06 1.23
C GLY A 55 -18.70 -0.15 0.71
N ASN A 56 -18.82 -0.23 -0.60
CA ASN A 56 -20.11 -0.41 -1.28
C ASN A 56 -20.62 -1.85 -1.17
N PRO A 57 -21.94 -2.10 -1.30
CA PRO A 57 -22.47 -3.45 -1.41
C PRO A 57 -22.02 -4.14 -2.70
N VAL A 58 -22.00 -5.46 -2.67
CA VAL A 58 -21.72 -6.29 -3.87
C VAL A 58 -22.97 -6.37 -4.78
N PRO A 59 -22.83 -6.54 -6.11
CA PRO A 59 -21.57 -6.66 -6.87
C PRO A 59 -20.85 -5.32 -7.04
N ARG A 60 -19.54 -5.31 -6.93
CA ARG A 60 -18.73 -4.09 -7.02
C ARG A 60 -17.52 -4.20 -7.94
N ILE A 61 -17.48 -5.26 -8.72
CA ILE A 61 -16.49 -5.50 -9.78
C ILE A 61 -17.24 -5.96 -11.02
N ALA A 62 -16.91 -5.39 -12.18
CA ALA A 62 -17.45 -5.78 -13.47
C ALA A 62 -16.32 -5.86 -14.50
N GLU A 63 -16.32 -6.94 -15.29
CA GLU A 63 -15.40 -7.08 -16.42
C GLU A 63 -15.86 -6.23 -17.61
N THR A 64 -14.88 -5.67 -18.31
CA THR A 64 -15.07 -5.02 -19.61
C THR A 64 -14.28 -5.79 -20.66
N SER A 65 -14.39 -5.41 -21.94
CA SER A 65 -13.63 -6.06 -23.02
C SER A 65 -12.12 -5.98 -22.82
N ASN A 66 -11.60 -4.97 -22.13
CA ASN A 66 -10.16 -4.71 -21.97
C ASN A 66 -9.72 -4.50 -20.51
N GLY A 67 -10.55 -4.79 -19.53
CA GLY A 67 -10.18 -4.58 -18.14
C GLY A 67 -11.32 -4.82 -17.16
N LEU A 68 -11.20 -4.16 -16.00
CA LEU A 68 -12.15 -4.25 -14.91
C LEU A 68 -12.61 -2.86 -14.48
N LEU A 69 -13.89 -2.73 -14.19
CA LEU A 69 -14.45 -1.62 -13.44
C LEU A 69 -14.66 -2.05 -11.99
N ASN A 70 -14.39 -1.14 -11.06
CA ASN A 70 -14.71 -1.41 -9.68
C ASN A 70 -15.42 -0.23 -9.01
N SER A 71 -16.16 -0.56 -7.97
CA SER A 71 -16.83 0.37 -7.08
C SER A 71 -16.68 -0.15 -5.65
N VAL A 72 -15.44 -0.39 -5.21
CA VAL A 72 -15.15 -0.94 -3.88
C VAL A 72 -15.59 0.03 -2.77
N GLY A 73 -15.39 1.33 -2.95
CA GLY A 73 -15.90 2.35 -2.04
C GLY A 73 -15.07 2.51 -0.77
N LEU A 74 -13.73 2.53 -0.90
CA LEU A 74 -12.80 2.77 0.20
C LEU A 74 -12.94 1.79 1.37
N GLN A 75 -13.16 0.51 1.09
CA GLN A 75 -13.15 -0.50 2.14
C GLN A 75 -11.83 -0.51 2.90
N ASN A 76 -11.88 -0.34 4.22
CA ASN A 76 -10.70 -0.36 5.07
C ASN A 76 -11.08 -0.64 6.52
N ALA A 77 -10.09 -1.02 7.33
CA ALA A 77 -10.29 -1.40 8.73
C ALA A 77 -10.26 -0.23 9.71
N GLY A 78 -10.08 1.00 9.24
CA GLY A 78 -10.03 2.20 10.07
C GLY A 78 -8.65 2.56 10.60
N ALA A 79 -8.49 3.81 11.01
CA ALA A 79 -7.21 4.37 11.47
C ALA A 79 -6.64 3.63 12.68
N LYS A 80 -7.48 3.28 13.64
CA LYS A 80 -7.04 2.56 14.83
C LYS A 80 -6.38 1.23 14.48
N HIS A 81 -7.04 0.42 13.63
CA HIS A 81 -6.48 -0.85 13.17
C HIS A 81 -5.16 -0.66 12.44
N PHE A 82 -5.09 0.33 11.55
CA PHE A 82 -3.88 0.63 10.79
C PHE A 82 -2.71 0.98 11.71
N ILE A 83 -2.94 1.84 12.70
CA ILE A 83 -1.90 2.27 13.66
C ILE A 83 -1.44 1.10 14.55
N GLU A 84 -2.37 0.28 15.01
CA GLU A 84 -2.07 -0.79 15.97
C GLU A 84 -1.52 -2.06 15.31
N ASN A 85 -1.81 -2.31 14.03
CA ASN A 85 -1.47 -3.56 13.35
C ASN A 85 -0.59 -3.36 12.12
N ASP A 86 -0.97 -2.47 11.20
CA ASP A 86 -0.27 -2.36 9.91
C ASP A 86 1.03 -1.58 10.03
N ILE A 87 1.06 -0.48 10.77
CA ILE A 87 2.30 0.28 11.00
C ILE A 87 3.36 -0.56 11.71
N PRO A 88 3.08 -1.28 12.80
CA PRO A 88 4.09 -2.14 13.44
C PRO A 88 4.61 -3.24 12.50
N PHE A 89 3.75 -3.83 11.68
CA PHE A 89 4.17 -4.79 10.67
C PHE A 89 5.13 -4.17 9.65
N LEU A 90 4.77 -3.02 9.08
CA LEU A 90 5.57 -2.35 8.05
C LEU A 90 6.91 -1.81 8.59
N ARG A 91 6.95 -1.40 9.85
CA ARG A 91 8.17 -0.91 10.50
C ARG A 91 9.25 -1.96 10.72
N GLN A 92 8.95 -3.24 10.50
CA GLN A 92 9.97 -4.29 10.51
C GLN A 92 10.89 -4.23 9.29
N TYR A 93 10.50 -3.50 8.25
CA TYR A 93 11.21 -3.40 6.99
C TYR A 93 11.90 -2.06 6.82
N ASP A 94 13.04 -2.07 6.14
CA ASP A 94 13.79 -0.86 5.77
C ASP A 94 13.16 -0.22 4.53
N THR A 95 11.98 0.37 4.70
CA THR A 95 11.23 1.07 3.66
C THR A 95 10.45 2.23 4.28
N LYS A 96 10.10 3.24 3.50
CA LYS A 96 9.21 4.32 3.96
C LYS A 96 7.75 3.93 3.80
N ILE A 97 6.89 4.50 4.63
CA ILE A 97 5.45 4.28 4.61
C ILE A 97 4.76 5.61 4.36
#